data_b8070c2b6e30b0e2b6b420f9522a7173
#
_entry.id   b8070c2b6e30b0e2b6b420f9522a7173
#
_cell.length_a   1.000
_cell.length_b   1.000
_cell.length_c   1.000
_cell.angle_alpha   90.00
_cell.angle_beta   90.00
_cell.angle_gamma   90.00
#
_symmetry.space_group_name_H-M   'P 1'
#
loop_
_entity.id
_entity.type
_entity.pdbx_description
1 polymer ?
#
loop_
_entity_poly.entity_id
_entity_poly.type
_entity_poly.pdbx_seq_one_letter_code
_entity_poly.pdbx_strand_id
1 'polypeptide(L)'
;MDFTHAQWGNQQITFKVQSRAEEESYQLTLNGIRIEQGRVDLQANYQQGNWQADLTGQQIELADLVNFVSTYLTEQQLTMLAQWTVNAKADINAKLSGQQQQLNSADVIGKLTNIGFSDPGGSYVGELLAAEVRLQLEADSSTWNWQQTLTIDDGQAYFEPIFLDLAEQPVTIHSEGRFAKEDLQWQVNHFGLEQGESVQATGQLQGKALQLTSLQLALKSDDVDSLYKGWLQPFFPGSSLSRLQTTGQLKADVQWQAEQYQFNIDLQSVNISDEAGRFSIENLDGQLGWTNQATVMPIELRWQSASVLSLPLGGSKLLAEVSRNQIRFTESLSLPILDGELSLNDFQLSLAGEQGMQWQFQGLLSPVSMDQLSSLMGWPELQGKLSGMIPNVSYRDELITVDGALLLKIFDGTTVIRDLRLQQPFGSLPQLYANIDISRLDLQTLTSTFDFGNISGKIDGKIHNLRLSNWEPVQFDAVFMTPEKDPGRRRISQRAVNNISQVGGGPSAILSRGFMGLFEDFSYQRIGLSCRLMNSVCQMDGVEPTEQGYYIVKGGGLPPWINVVGFTREVDWPELIARLKAVRHSDGPVIQ
;
A
#
# COMPACT_ATOMS: atom_id res chain seq x y z
N MET A 1 -34.60 58.90 2.38
CA MET A 1 -34.87 58.93 0.94
C MET A 1 -35.20 57.53 0.51
N ASP A 2 -36.30 57.33 -0.17
CA ASP A 2 -36.66 56.04 -0.76
C ASP A 2 -35.90 55.93 -2.09
N PHE A 3 -35.09 54.89 -2.24
CA PHE A 3 -34.30 54.63 -3.43
C PHE A 3 -34.73 53.28 -4.02
N THR A 4 -35.05 53.29 -5.31
CA THR A 4 -35.39 52.05 -6.03
C THR A 4 -34.26 51.68 -6.95
N HIS A 5 -33.68 50.51 -6.74
CA HIS A 5 -32.63 49.94 -7.60
C HIS A 5 -33.17 48.70 -8.32
N ALA A 6 -32.81 48.53 -9.59
CA ALA A 6 -33.35 47.45 -10.42
C ALA A 6 -33.11 46.02 -9.84
N GLN A 7 -32.04 45.83 -9.08
CA GLN A 7 -31.71 44.57 -8.43
C GLN A 7 -32.09 44.50 -6.95
N TRP A 8 -32.19 45.63 -6.23
CA TRP A 8 -32.39 45.65 -4.77
C TRP A 8 -33.77 46.14 -4.34
N GLY A 9 -34.67 46.40 -5.29
CA GLY A 9 -36.03 46.85 -5.01
C GLY A 9 -36.12 48.21 -4.32
N ASN A 10 -37.21 48.44 -3.59
CA ASN A 10 -37.43 49.66 -2.82
C ASN A 10 -36.67 49.61 -1.52
N GLN A 11 -35.68 50.50 -1.32
CA GLN A 11 -34.84 50.60 -0.14
C GLN A 11 -35.14 51.90 0.64
N GLN A 12 -35.31 51.79 1.96
CA GLN A 12 -35.25 52.97 2.83
C GLN A 12 -33.81 53.11 3.36
N ILE A 13 -33.04 54.03 2.74
CA ILE A 13 -31.64 54.25 3.11
C ILE A 13 -31.56 55.58 3.84
N THR A 14 -30.94 55.59 5.01
CA THR A 14 -30.56 56.81 5.69
C THR A 14 -29.16 57.22 5.20
N PHE A 15 -29.09 58.34 4.51
CA PHE A 15 -27.78 58.86 4.10
C PHE A 15 -27.52 60.25 4.64
N LYS A 16 -26.28 60.53 4.93
CA LYS A 16 -25.79 61.84 5.34
C LYS A 16 -24.57 62.18 4.49
N VAL A 17 -24.62 63.33 3.84
CA VAL A 17 -23.47 63.90 3.10
C VAL A 17 -23.08 65.19 3.78
N GLN A 18 -21.82 65.33 4.07
CA GLN A 18 -21.19 66.60 4.55
C GLN A 18 -20.10 66.99 3.54
N SER A 19 -20.06 68.24 3.14
CA SER A 19 -19.06 68.73 2.22
C SER A 19 -18.43 70.04 2.75
N ARG A 20 -17.14 70.22 2.52
CA ARG A 20 -16.39 71.49 2.71
C ARG A 20 -15.76 71.83 1.37
N ALA A 21 -16.38 72.73 0.64
CA ALA A 21 -15.99 73.05 -0.73
C ALA A 21 -14.58 73.68 -0.83
N GLU A 22 -14.16 74.44 0.17
CA GLU A 22 -12.85 75.07 0.21
C GLU A 22 -11.69 74.07 0.39
N GLU A 23 -11.97 72.85 0.95
CA GLU A 23 -11.00 71.80 1.22
C GLU A 23 -11.15 70.63 0.26
N GLU A 24 -12.04 70.69 -0.73
CA GLU A 24 -12.44 69.54 -1.62
C GLU A 24 -12.65 68.25 -0.81
N SER A 25 -13.30 68.36 0.35
CA SER A 25 -13.55 67.23 1.22
C SER A 25 -15.02 66.84 1.29
N TYR A 26 -15.33 65.54 1.21
CA TYR A 26 -16.67 64.97 1.26
C TYR A 26 -16.71 63.81 2.23
N GLN A 27 -17.72 63.77 3.09
CA GLN A 27 -18.00 62.66 3.96
C GLN A 27 -19.37 62.09 3.62
N LEU A 28 -19.43 60.77 3.33
CA LEU A 28 -20.64 60.04 3.04
C LEU A 28 -20.87 59.00 4.16
N THR A 29 -22.08 58.96 4.70
CA THR A 29 -22.53 57.90 5.60
C THR A 29 -23.81 57.31 5.06
N LEU A 30 -23.82 56.00 4.79
CA LEU A 30 -24.98 55.23 4.37
C LEU A 30 -25.23 54.16 5.43
N ASN A 31 -26.44 54.14 6.00
CA ASN A 31 -26.77 53.14 7.01
C ASN A 31 -28.03 52.39 6.59
N GLY A 32 -28.05 51.10 6.80
CA GLY A 32 -29.22 50.26 6.64
C GLY A 32 -29.53 49.89 5.21
N ILE A 33 -28.55 49.86 4.34
CA ILE A 33 -28.75 49.30 2.99
C ILE A 33 -29.07 47.80 3.18
N ARG A 34 -30.25 47.40 2.76
CA ARG A 34 -30.68 45.99 2.77
C ARG A 34 -30.34 45.34 1.44
N ILE A 35 -29.65 44.22 1.52
CA ILE A 35 -29.40 43.33 0.40
C ILE A 35 -30.09 42.01 0.77
N GLU A 36 -31.31 41.79 0.25
CA GLU A 36 -32.18 40.70 0.67
C GLU A 36 -32.38 40.61 2.19
N GLN A 37 -31.75 39.63 2.88
CA GLN A 37 -31.80 39.50 4.32
C GLN A 37 -30.62 40.19 5.02
N GLY A 38 -29.59 40.54 4.25
CA GLY A 38 -28.38 41.18 4.76
C GLY A 38 -28.54 42.70 4.93
N ARG A 39 -27.61 43.26 5.73
CA ARG A 39 -27.53 44.69 5.95
C ARG A 39 -26.11 45.18 5.70
N VAL A 40 -25.97 46.32 5.02
CA VAL A 40 -24.68 46.98 4.79
C VAL A 40 -24.72 48.41 5.30
N ASP A 41 -23.72 48.81 6.05
CA ASP A 41 -23.45 50.16 6.47
C ASP A 41 -22.10 50.60 5.85
N LEU A 42 -22.02 51.84 5.33
CA LEU A 42 -20.85 52.41 4.68
C LEU A 42 -20.55 53.79 5.20
N GLN A 43 -19.30 54.03 5.59
CA GLN A 43 -18.79 55.36 5.86
C GLN A 43 -17.60 55.64 4.93
N ALA A 44 -17.64 56.74 4.18
CA ALA A 44 -16.59 57.07 3.26
C ALA A 44 -16.19 58.54 3.39
N ASN A 45 -14.90 58.79 3.33
CA ASN A 45 -14.29 60.09 3.36
C ASN A 45 -13.49 60.28 2.07
N TYR A 46 -13.67 61.41 1.41
CA TYR A 46 -12.91 61.79 0.23
C TYR A 46 -12.24 63.14 0.45
N GLN A 47 -10.95 63.30 0.15
CA GLN A 47 -10.22 64.51 0.24
C GLN A 47 -9.12 64.57 -0.83
N GLN A 48 -9.19 65.61 -1.70
CA GLN A 48 -8.18 65.88 -2.73
C GLN A 48 -7.73 64.67 -3.54
N GLY A 49 -8.72 63.91 -4.05
CA GLY A 49 -8.45 62.73 -4.86
C GLY A 49 -8.21 61.42 -4.07
N ASN A 50 -7.95 61.47 -2.78
CA ASN A 50 -7.80 60.30 -1.92
C ASN A 50 -9.13 59.99 -1.25
N TRP A 51 -9.46 58.69 -1.09
CA TRP A 51 -10.64 58.26 -0.41
C TRP A 51 -10.34 57.11 0.58
N GLN A 52 -11.10 57.04 1.63
CA GLN A 52 -11.15 55.95 2.60
C GLN A 52 -12.60 55.53 2.83
N ALA A 53 -12.86 54.24 2.94
CA ALA A 53 -14.19 53.73 3.19
C ALA A 53 -14.17 52.60 4.22
N ASP A 54 -15.02 52.67 5.24
CA ASP A 54 -15.29 51.63 6.21
C ASP A 54 -16.66 51.01 5.85
N LEU A 55 -16.66 49.72 5.55
CA LEU A 55 -17.82 48.93 5.19
C LEU A 55 -18.07 47.86 6.26
N THR A 56 -19.28 47.77 6.75
CA THR A 56 -19.74 46.71 7.65
C THR A 56 -20.92 46.01 7.03
N GLY A 57 -20.81 44.72 6.78
CA GLY A 57 -21.88 43.86 6.27
C GLY A 57 -22.30 42.82 7.31
N GLN A 58 -23.56 42.57 7.47
CA GLN A 58 -24.11 41.54 8.36
C GLN A 58 -25.08 40.64 7.60
N GLN A 59 -24.94 39.33 7.76
CA GLN A 59 -25.77 38.30 7.12
C GLN A 59 -25.91 38.47 5.59
N ILE A 60 -24.80 38.82 4.94
CA ILE A 60 -24.75 39.00 3.48
C ILE A 60 -24.69 37.62 2.82
N GLU A 61 -25.59 37.33 1.91
CA GLU A 61 -25.52 36.13 1.06
C GLU A 61 -24.35 36.29 0.06
N LEU A 62 -23.46 35.30 -0.02
CA LEU A 62 -22.29 35.36 -0.90
C LEU A 62 -22.68 35.48 -2.39
N ALA A 63 -23.80 34.86 -2.78
CA ALA A 63 -24.35 34.95 -4.14
C ALA A 63 -24.64 36.42 -4.56
N ASP A 64 -25.07 37.26 -3.62
CA ASP A 64 -25.34 38.69 -3.89
C ASP A 64 -24.06 39.47 -4.07
N LEU A 65 -23.02 39.14 -3.30
CA LEU A 65 -21.65 39.70 -3.47
C LEU A 65 -21.05 39.30 -4.82
N VAL A 66 -21.20 38.05 -5.23
CA VAL A 66 -20.73 37.56 -6.54
C VAL A 66 -21.45 38.30 -7.67
N ASN A 67 -22.75 38.47 -7.58
CA ASN A 67 -23.53 39.23 -8.55
C ASN A 67 -23.07 40.70 -8.65
N PHE A 68 -22.75 41.34 -7.53
CA PHE A 68 -22.22 42.70 -7.53
C PHE A 68 -20.79 42.76 -8.16
N VAL A 69 -19.89 41.85 -7.78
CA VAL A 69 -18.52 41.80 -8.29
C VAL A 69 -18.49 41.37 -9.76
N SER A 70 -19.45 40.58 -10.22
CA SER A 70 -19.53 40.10 -11.60
C SER A 70 -19.53 41.24 -12.64
N THR A 71 -20.03 42.40 -12.27
CA THR A 71 -20.01 43.59 -13.15
C THR A 71 -18.59 44.11 -13.44
N TYR A 72 -17.61 43.71 -12.64
CA TYR A 72 -16.19 44.09 -12.76
C TYR A 72 -15.29 42.97 -13.26
N LEU A 73 -15.82 41.77 -13.48
CA LEU A 73 -15.09 40.60 -13.95
C LEU A 73 -15.15 40.47 -15.48
N THR A 74 -14.13 39.87 -16.06
CA THR A 74 -14.11 39.52 -17.49
C THR A 74 -15.03 38.35 -17.79
N GLU A 75 -15.50 38.21 -19.04
CA GLU A 75 -16.33 37.05 -19.46
C GLU A 75 -15.70 35.70 -19.14
N GLN A 76 -14.38 35.61 -19.23
CA GLN A 76 -13.63 34.38 -18.96
C GLN A 76 -13.66 34.00 -17.47
N GLN A 77 -13.52 35.01 -16.58
CA GLN A 77 -13.64 34.83 -15.13
C GLN A 77 -15.05 34.48 -14.71
N LEU A 78 -16.07 35.11 -15.33
CA LEU A 78 -17.48 34.82 -15.09
C LEU A 78 -17.82 33.37 -15.50
N THR A 79 -17.34 32.91 -16.65
CA THR A 79 -17.56 31.54 -17.12
C THR A 79 -16.98 30.48 -16.17
N MET A 80 -15.83 30.76 -15.58
CA MET A 80 -15.22 29.87 -14.59
C MET A 80 -16.00 29.84 -13.28
N LEU A 81 -16.43 31.00 -12.77
CA LEU A 81 -17.21 31.09 -11.53
C LEU A 81 -18.62 30.49 -11.67
N ALA A 82 -19.24 30.66 -12.84
CA ALA A 82 -20.57 30.15 -13.10
C ALA A 82 -20.69 28.61 -13.15
N GLN A 83 -19.57 27.91 -13.23
CA GLN A 83 -19.55 26.45 -13.17
C GLN A 83 -19.60 25.91 -11.73
N TRP A 84 -19.25 26.73 -10.74
CA TRP A 84 -19.27 26.35 -9.33
C TRP A 84 -20.58 26.74 -8.68
N THR A 85 -21.15 25.85 -7.89
CA THR A 85 -22.19 26.20 -6.91
C THR A 85 -21.50 26.66 -5.65
N VAL A 86 -21.78 27.88 -5.20
CA VAL A 86 -21.23 28.42 -3.95
C VAL A 86 -22.35 29.12 -3.18
N ASN A 87 -22.51 28.78 -1.91
CA ASN A 87 -23.41 29.47 -0.98
C ASN A 87 -22.64 29.72 0.33
N ALA A 88 -22.90 30.85 0.94
CA ALA A 88 -22.40 31.20 2.27
C ALA A 88 -23.14 32.43 2.79
N LYS A 89 -23.14 32.60 4.11
CA LYS A 89 -23.50 33.85 4.78
C LYS A 89 -22.26 34.47 5.37
N ALA A 90 -22.11 35.78 5.16
CA ALA A 90 -20.93 36.51 5.56
C ALA A 90 -21.27 37.71 6.48
N ASP A 91 -20.56 37.81 7.58
CA ASP A 91 -20.41 39.03 8.36
C ASP A 91 -19.03 39.62 8.05
N ILE A 92 -18.98 40.83 7.49
CA ILE A 92 -17.78 41.41 6.91
C ILE A 92 -17.52 42.80 7.49
N ASN A 93 -16.26 43.05 7.85
CA ASN A 93 -15.75 44.39 8.14
C ASN A 93 -14.60 44.66 7.17
N ALA A 94 -14.71 45.70 6.36
CA ALA A 94 -13.69 46.07 5.39
C ALA A 94 -13.29 47.53 5.50
N LYS A 95 -11.99 47.79 5.55
CA LYS A 95 -11.41 49.12 5.42
C LYS A 95 -10.73 49.23 4.07
N LEU A 96 -11.19 50.16 3.25
CA LEU A 96 -10.71 50.34 1.90
C LEU A 96 -10.08 51.73 1.77
N SER A 97 -9.01 51.84 1.01
CA SER A 97 -8.43 53.14 0.66
C SER A 97 -8.03 53.17 -0.82
N GLY A 98 -8.08 54.37 -1.40
CA GLY A 98 -7.72 54.51 -2.80
C GLY A 98 -7.46 55.96 -3.21
N GLN A 99 -7.11 56.13 -4.47
CA GLN A 99 -6.89 57.43 -5.09
C GLN A 99 -7.64 57.48 -6.42
N GLN A 100 -8.41 58.53 -6.61
CA GLN A 100 -9.30 58.66 -7.75
C GLN A 100 -10.24 57.47 -7.89
N GLN A 101 -10.10 56.64 -8.94
CA GLN A 101 -10.88 55.44 -9.18
C GLN A 101 -10.12 54.17 -8.89
N GLN A 102 -8.92 54.27 -8.33
CA GLN A 102 -8.06 53.11 -8.04
C GLN A 102 -8.10 52.73 -6.56
N LEU A 103 -8.32 51.44 -6.27
CA LEU A 103 -8.12 50.87 -4.95
C LEU A 103 -6.63 50.69 -4.68
N ASN A 104 -6.15 51.18 -3.54
CA ASN A 104 -4.75 51.08 -3.12
C ASN A 104 -4.58 50.05 -2.02
N SER A 105 -5.53 49.97 -1.08
CA SER A 105 -5.47 48.95 -0.04
C SER A 105 -6.86 48.49 0.38
N ALA A 106 -6.92 47.25 0.86
CA ALA A 106 -8.08 46.69 1.53
C ALA A 106 -7.65 45.86 2.73
N ASP A 107 -8.30 46.06 3.88
CA ASP A 107 -8.15 45.24 5.09
C ASP A 107 -9.55 44.68 5.40
N VAL A 108 -9.70 43.36 5.26
CA VAL A 108 -11.00 42.67 5.35
C VAL A 108 -10.94 41.61 6.44
N ILE A 109 -11.90 41.69 7.37
CA ILE A 109 -12.14 40.64 8.34
C ILE A 109 -13.54 40.11 8.07
N GLY A 110 -13.66 38.81 7.84
CA GLY A 110 -14.92 38.14 7.54
C GLY A 110 -15.15 36.91 8.41
N LYS A 111 -16.39 36.71 8.84
CA LYS A 111 -16.87 35.46 9.40
C LYS A 111 -17.89 34.88 8.44
N LEU A 112 -17.59 33.70 7.92
CA LEU A 112 -18.44 32.99 6.98
C LEU A 112 -19.08 31.79 7.66
N THR A 113 -20.36 31.59 7.40
CA THR A 113 -21.13 30.46 7.97
C THR A 113 -21.95 29.79 6.90
N ASN A 114 -22.30 28.53 7.10
CA ASN A 114 -23.04 27.72 6.13
C ASN A 114 -22.40 27.74 4.73
N ILE A 115 -21.07 27.69 4.68
CA ILE A 115 -20.37 27.64 3.41
C ILE A 115 -20.62 26.28 2.79
N GLY A 116 -21.16 26.31 1.57
CA GLY A 116 -21.27 25.15 0.70
C GLY A 116 -20.66 25.48 -0.64
N PHE A 117 -19.91 24.57 -1.22
CA PHE A 117 -19.43 24.68 -2.59
C PHE A 117 -19.36 23.32 -3.26
N SER A 118 -19.53 23.31 -4.58
CA SER A 118 -19.31 22.12 -5.39
C SER A 118 -18.86 22.53 -6.79
N ASP A 119 -17.84 21.83 -7.31
CA ASP A 119 -17.48 21.88 -8.73
C ASP A 119 -18.45 21.01 -9.58
N PRO A 120 -18.48 21.14 -10.92
CA PRO A 120 -19.36 20.37 -11.79
C PRO A 120 -19.13 18.86 -11.75
N GLY A 121 -17.92 18.43 -11.41
CA GLY A 121 -17.52 17.02 -11.34
C GLY A 121 -17.78 16.37 -9.99
N GLY A 122 -18.01 17.18 -8.94
CA GLY A 122 -18.10 16.69 -7.56
C GLY A 122 -16.74 16.27 -6.97
N SER A 123 -15.64 16.68 -7.60
CA SER A 123 -14.28 16.43 -7.10
C SER A 123 -13.87 17.36 -5.97
N TYR A 124 -14.55 18.49 -5.86
CA TYR A 124 -14.34 19.51 -4.82
C TYR A 124 -15.69 19.89 -4.21
N VAL A 125 -15.95 19.45 -3.00
CA VAL A 125 -17.22 19.67 -2.31
C VAL A 125 -16.96 20.16 -0.89
N GLY A 126 -17.69 21.18 -0.45
CA GLY A 126 -17.73 21.63 0.94
C GLY A 126 -19.17 21.74 1.42
N GLU A 127 -19.43 21.30 2.64
CA GLU A 127 -20.76 21.35 3.25
C GLU A 127 -20.72 21.89 4.67
N LEU A 128 -21.61 22.83 4.97
CA LEU A 128 -21.81 23.42 6.31
C LEU A 128 -20.52 23.99 6.94
N LEU A 129 -19.57 24.43 6.12
CA LEU A 129 -18.31 24.96 6.62
C LEU A 129 -18.53 26.29 7.35
N ALA A 130 -17.75 26.50 8.42
CA ALA A 130 -17.61 27.78 9.06
C ALA A 130 -16.15 28.23 9.00
N ALA A 131 -15.93 29.51 8.67
CA ALA A 131 -14.60 30.04 8.51
C ALA A 131 -14.47 31.49 8.97
N GLU A 132 -13.29 31.82 9.52
CA GLU A 132 -12.86 33.19 9.74
C GLU A 132 -11.73 33.53 8.76
N VAL A 133 -11.87 34.68 8.07
CA VAL A 133 -10.87 35.18 7.13
C VAL A 133 -10.38 36.55 7.54
N ARG A 134 -9.06 36.75 7.49
CA ARG A 134 -8.42 38.06 7.55
C ARG A 134 -7.59 38.21 6.30
N LEU A 135 -7.86 39.26 5.52
CA LEU A 135 -7.19 39.53 4.25
C LEU A 135 -6.74 40.97 4.21
N GLN A 136 -5.47 41.16 3.99
CA GLN A 136 -4.85 42.47 3.70
C GLN A 136 -4.37 42.49 2.26
N LEU A 137 -4.78 43.50 1.52
CA LEU A 137 -4.36 43.73 0.14
C LEU A 137 -3.70 45.09 0.02
N GLU A 138 -2.56 45.18 -0.67
CA GLU A 138 -1.89 46.39 -1.01
C GLU A 138 -1.53 46.43 -2.50
N ALA A 139 -1.96 47.45 -3.20
CA ALA A 139 -1.63 47.63 -4.60
C ALA A 139 -0.24 48.25 -4.77
N ASP A 140 0.55 47.60 -5.59
CA ASP A 140 1.72 48.19 -6.23
C ASP A 140 1.39 48.50 -7.71
N SER A 141 2.28 49.17 -8.43
CA SER A 141 2.02 49.67 -9.80
C SER A 141 1.37 48.62 -10.73
N SER A 142 1.86 47.40 -10.75
CA SER A 142 1.38 46.31 -11.63
C SER A 142 0.90 45.05 -10.88
N THR A 143 1.02 45.05 -9.56
CA THR A 143 0.74 43.86 -8.73
C THR A 143 -0.15 44.19 -7.55
N TRP A 144 -0.79 43.15 -7.01
CA TRP A 144 -1.35 43.16 -5.68
C TRP A 144 -0.51 42.30 -4.75
N ASN A 145 -0.12 42.83 -3.60
CA ASN A 145 0.42 42.02 -2.51
C ASN A 145 -0.71 41.65 -1.56
N TRP A 146 -0.69 40.44 -1.05
CA TRP A 146 -1.66 40.01 -0.04
C TRP A 146 -1.01 39.36 1.16
N GLN A 147 -1.69 39.46 2.30
CA GLN A 147 -1.49 38.62 3.48
C GLN A 147 -2.85 38.09 3.89
N GLN A 148 -2.96 36.79 4.09
CA GLN A 148 -4.21 36.13 4.42
C GLN A 148 -4.02 35.14 5.58
N THR A 149 -4.99 35.10 6.48
CA THR A 149 -5.23 34.02 7.44
C THR A 149 -6.66 33.53 7.25
N LEU A 150 -6.81 32.23 7.03
CA LEU A 150 -8.09 31.55 6.90
C LEU A 150 -8.12 30.41 7.92
N THR A 151 -9.08 30.45 8.85
CA THR A 151 -9.32 29.37 9.81
C THR A 151 -10.69 28.76 9.49
N ILE A 152 -10.73 27.45 9.29
CA ILE A 152 -11.95 26.68 9.07
C ILE A 152 -12.09 25.72 10.25
N ASP A 153 -13.15 25.89 11.01
CA ASP A 153 -13.32 25.25 12.33
C ASP A 153 -14.60 24.43 12.46
N ASP A 154 -15.39 24.30 11.36
CA ASP A 154 -16.59 23.48 11.32
C ASP A 154 -16.92 23.05 9.89
N GLY A 155 -17.69 21.96 9.77
CA GLY A 155 -18.19 21.42 8.51
C GLY A 155 -17.28 20.35 7.89
N GLN A 156 -17.61 19.94 6.68
CA GLN A 156 -16.95 18.87 5.96
C GLN A 156 -16.48 19.33 4.59
N ALA A 157 -15.30 18.86 4.17
CA ALA A 157 -14.74 19.17 2.86
C ALA A 157 -14.20 17.91 2.18
N TYR A 158 -14.48 17.79 0.89
CA TYR A 158 -13.96 16.74 0.04
C TYR A 158 -13.13 17.35 -1.10
N PHE A 159 -11.88 16.91 -1.21
CA PHE A 159 -10.95 17.28 -2.28
C PHE A 159 -10.39 15.98 -2.84
N GLU A 160 -10.95 15.48 -3.91
CA GLU A 160 -10.68 14.13 -4.44
C GLU A 160 -9.19 13.74 -4.38
N PRO A 161 -8.85 12.63 -3.67
CA PRO A 161 -9.72 11.72 -2.91
C PRO A 161 -9.80 12.02 -1.40
N ILE A 162 -9.34 13.18 -0.92
CA ILE A 162 -9.19 13.53 0.50
C ILE A 162 -10.53 14.00 1.07
N PHE A 163 -10.94 13.44 2.20
CA PHE A 163 -12.09 13.90 2.99
C PHE A 163 -11.62 14.44 4.33
N LEU A 164 -12.07 15.65 4.68
CA LEU A 164 -11.73 16.33 5.93
C LEU A 164 -13.00 16.61 6.73
N ASP A 165 -13.03 16.18 7.98
CA ASP A 165 -13.99 16.63 8.99
C ASP A 165 -13.33 17.74 9.82
N LEU A 166 -13.74 18.99 9.55
CA LEU A 166 -13.08 20.18 10.10
C LEU A 166 -13.63 20.56 11.50
N ALA A 167 -14.73 19.96 11.90
CA ALA A 167 -15.22 20.09 13.28
C ALA A 167 -14.33 19.29 14.26
N GLU A 168 -13.81 18.14 13.83
CA GLU A 168 -12.89 17.34 14.64
C GLU A 168 -11.45 17.87 14.56
N GLN A 169 -11.03 18.33 13.38
CA GLN A 169 -9.66 18.78 13.12
C GLN A 169 -9.66 20.09 12.32
N PRO A 170 -9.78 21.23 13.01
CA PRO A 170 -9.73 22.55 12.39
C PRO A 170 -8.45 22.77 11.58
N VAL A 171 -8.58 23.51 10.47
CA VAL A 171 -7.45 23.87 9.61
C VAL A 171 -7.26 25.37 9.58
N THR A 172 -6.04 25.82 9.84
CA THR A 172 -5.63 27.22 9.67
C THR A 172 -4.64 27.34 8.52
N ILE A 173 -4.91 28.25 7.59
CA ILE A 173 -4.05 28.54 6.42
C ILE A 173 -3.58 29.97 6.52
N HIS A 174 -2.27 30.15 6.50
CA HIS A 174 -1.62 31.45 6.34
C HIS A 174 -1.02 31.56 4.96
N SER A 175 -1.21 32.66 4.28
CA SER A 175 -0.50 32.91 3.03
C SER A 175 -0.18 34.39 2.83
N GLU A 176 1.00 34.63 2.29
CA GLU A 176 1.41 35.94 1.79
C GLU A 176 2.03 35.80 0.41
N GLY A 177 1.77 36.75 -0.43
CA GLY A 177 2.24 36.65 -1.81
C GLY A 177 1.94 37.89 -2.65
N ARG A 178 2.12 37.71 -3.95
CA ARG A 178 1.84 38.72 -4.95
C ARG A 178 1.10 38.14 -6.15
N PHE A 179 0.24 38.96 -6.72
CA PHE A 179 -0.57 38.64 -7.87
C PHE A 179 -0.44 39.72 -8.94
N ALA A 180 -0.07 39.34 -10.15
CA ALA A 180 0.04 40.24 -11.27
C ALA A 180 -1.34 40.54 -11.89
N LYS A 181 -1.62 41.86 -12.11
CA LYS A 181 -2.96 42.30 -12.56
C LYS A 181 -3.29 41.90 -13.99
N GLU A 182 -2.28 41.79 -14.87
CA GLU A 182 -2.50 41.61 -16.32
C GLU A 182 -2.51 40.13 -16.77
N ASP A 183 -1.54 39.35 -16.30
CA ASP A 183 -1.30 37.99 -16.84
C ASP A 183 -1.74 36.86 -15.91
N LEU A 184 -2.38 37.19 -14.77
CA LEU A 184 -2.88 36.27 -13.75
C LEU A 184 -1.80 35.36 -13.14
N GLN A 185 -0.52 35.80 -13.19
CA GLN A 185 0.55 35.11 -12.48
C GLN A 185 0.47 35.43 -10.99
N TRP A 186 0.66 34.41 -10.18
CA TRP A 186 0.68 34.55 -8.73
C TRP A 186 1.87 33.81 -8.11
N GLN A 187 2.36 34.34 -7.02
CA GLN A 187 3.43 33.76 -6.23
C GLN A 187 3.07 33.89 -4.75
N VAL A 188 2.96 32.75 -4.07
CA VAL A 188 2.89 32.66 -2.61
C VAL A 188 4.32 32.57 -2.09
N ASN A 189 4.80 33.62 -1.44
CA ASN A 189 6.15 33.69 -0.88
C ASN A 189 6.26 32.91 0.43
N HIS A 190 5.16 32.87 1.19
CA HIS A 190 5.04 32.10 2.40
C HIS A 190 3.64 31.49 2.46
N PHE A 191 3.60 30.18 2.55
CA PHE A 191 2.41 29.36 2.79
C PHE A 191 2.60 28.62 4.11
N GLY A 192 1.59 28.60 4.95
CA GLY A 192 1.52 27.80 6.16
C GLY A 192 0.15 27.13 6.25
N LEU A 193 0.13 25.86 6.58
CA LEU A 193 -1.07 25.09 6.91
C LEU A 193 -0.84 24.40 8.23
N GLU A 194 -1.79 24.54 9.16
CA GLU A 194 -1.80 23.89 10.45
C GLU A 194 -3.11 23.15 10.61
N GLN A 195 -3.05 21.85 10.93
CA GLN A 195 -4.21 21.04 11.25
C GLN A 195 -4.04 20.43 12.65
N GLY A 196 -4.80 20.94 13.59
CA GLY A 196 -4.61 20.63 15.00
C GLY A 196 -3.18 20.94 15.45
N GLU A 197 -2.65 20.13 16.37
CA GLU A 197 -1.26 20.22 16.82
C GLU A 197 -0.33 19.26 16.05
N SER A 198 -0.89 18.38 15.23
CA SER A 198 -0.21 17.20 14.69
C SER A 198 0.36 17.37 13.30
N VAL A 199 -0.23 18.22 12.45
CA VAL A 199 0.19 18.38 11.05
C VAL A 199 0.47 19.85 10.74
N GLN A 200 1.68 20.12 10.29
CA GLN A 200 2.13 21.45 9.89
C GLN A 200 2.79 21.36 8.52
N ALA A 201 2.38 22.24 7.60
CA ALA A 201 3.04 22.37 6.30
C ALA A 201 3.40 23.84 6.06
N THR A 202 4.59 24.10 5.58
CA THR A 202 5.06 25.43 5.19
C THR A 202 5.70 25.37 3.82
N GLY A 203 5.65 26.47 3.05
CA GLY A 203 6.26 26.41 1.74
C GLY A 203 6.05 27.64 0.86
N GLN A 204 6.34 27.45 -0.41
CA GLN A 204 6.20 28.43 -1.47
C GLN A 204 5.51 27.80 -2.67
N LEU A 205 4.62 28.58 -3.30
CA LEU A 205 3.88 28.13 -4.49
C LEU A 205 3.94 29.20 -5.57
N GLN A 206 3.92 28.78 -6.82
CA GLN A 206 3.81 29.68 -7.96
C GLN A 206 2.84 29.09 -8.97
N GLY A 207 2.12 29.97 -9.64
CA GLY A 207 1.17 29.53 -10.64
C GLY A 207 0.71 30.64 -11.57
N LYS A 208 -0.15 30.23 -12.50
CA LYS A 208 -0.80 31.14 -13.44
C LYS A 208 -2.27 30.75 -13.56
N ALA A 209 -3.16 31.70 -13.38
CA ALA A 209 -4.60 31.43 -13.26
C ALA A 209 -4.85 30.35 -12.20
N LEU A 210 -5.50 29.24 -12.53
CA LEU A 210 -5.74 28.10 -11.61
C LEU A 210 -4.70 26.99 -11.71
N GLN A 211 -3.62 27.17 -12.47
CA GLN A 211 -2.59 26.15 -12.65
C GLN A 211 -1.39 26.41 -11.74
N LEU A 212 -1.09 25.45 -10.89
CA LEU A 212 0.16 25.40 -10.12
C LEU A 212 1.32 25.07 -11.08
N THR A 213 2.43 25.79 -10.99
CA THR A 213 3.62 25.58 -11.84
C THR A 213 4.86 25.17 -11.04
N SER A 214 4.89 25.53 -9.76
CA SER A 214 5.98 25.16 -8.86
C SER A 214 5.47 25.09 -7.42
N LEU A 215 5.97 24.09 -6.68
CA LEU A 215 5.69 23.86 -5.27
C LEU A 215 6.98 23.52 -4.54
N GLN A 216 7.23 24.18 -3.42
CA GLN A 216 8.21 23.79 -2.42
C GLN A 216 7.47 23.71 -1.09
N LEU A 217 7.45 22.54 -0.46
CA LEU A 217 6.69 22.30 0.75
C LEU A 217 7.54 21.55 1.76
N ALA A 218 7.60 22.04 2.98
CA ALA A 218 8.12 21.35 4.15
C ALA A 218 6.91 20.93 5.01
N LEU A 219 6.77 19.64 5.25
CA LEU A 219 5.73 19.01 6.08
C LEU A 219 6.35 18.50 7.37
N LYS A 220 5.71 18.71 8.49
CA LYS A 220 6.03 18.12 9.78
C LYS A 220 4.78 17.51 10.37
N SER A 221 4.90 16.28 10.85
CA SER A 221 3.86 15.62 11.64
C SER A 221 4.46 15.01 12.89
N ASP A 222 3.93 15.39 14.04
CA ASP A 222 4.27 14.80 15.33
C ASP A 222 3.39 13.57 15.64
N ASP A 223 2.36 13.32 14.82
CA ASP A 223 1.49 12.14 14.84
C ASP A 223 1.24 11.62 13.42
N VAL A 224 1.98 10.57 13.05
CA VAL A 224 1.87 9.93 11.72
C VAL A 224 0.49 9.31 11.49
N ASP A 225 -0.24 8.90 12.54
CA ASP A 225 -1.57 8.30 12.38
C ASP A 225 -2.60 9.33 11.87
N SER A 226 -2.60 10.52 12.46
CA SER A 226 -3.43 11.64 11.99
C SER A 226 -3.10 12.05 10.55
N LEU A 227 -1.81 12.13 10.21
CA LEU A 227 -1.36 12.42 8.84
C LEU A 227 -1.80 11.32 7.87
N TYR A 228 -1.61 10.05 8.26
CA TYR A 228 -1.99 8.93 7.40
C TYR A 228 -3.50 8.90 7.15
N LYS A 229 -4.32 8.93 8.20
CA LYS A 229 -5.78 8.82 8.08
C LYS A 229 -6.40 10.01 7.33
N GLY A 230 -5.94 11.22 7.63
CA GLY A 230 -6.49 12.43 7.04
C GLY A 230 -6.04 12.67 5.60
N TRP A 231 -4.77 12.41 5.28
CA TRP A 231 -4.16 12.88 4.04
C TRP A 231 -3.64 11.79 3.10
N LEU A 232 -3.18 10.63 3.63
CA LEU A 232 -2.53 9.61 2.81
C LEU A 232 -3.43 8.42 2.50
N GLN A 233 -4.19 7.94 3.46
CA GLN A 233 -5.05 6.76 3.34
C GLN A 233 -5.99 6.79 2.12
N PRO A 234 -6.61 7.95 1.77
CA PRO A 234 -7.53 8.03 0.63
C PRO A 234 -6.89 7.70 -0.73
N PHE A 235 -5.57 7.78 -0.84
CA PHE A 235 -4.85 7.43 -2.08
C PHE A 235 -4.62 5.93 -2.27
N PHE A 236 -4.94 5.09 -1.29
CA PHE A 236 -4.68 3.65 -1.31
C PHE A 236 -5.93 2.76 -1.26
N PRO A 237 -7.05 3.10 -1.93
CA PRO A 237 -8.28 2.32 -1.84
C PRO A 237 -8.06 0.89 -2.34
N GLY A 238 -8.50 -0.11 -1.54
CA GLY A 238 -8.43 -1.52 -1.90
C GLY A 238 -7.02 -2.15 -1.91
N SER A 239 -5.98 -1.38 -1.60
CA SER A 239 -4.60 -1.89 -1.50
C SER A 239 -4.30 -2.43 -0.10
N SER A 240 -3.13 -3.07 0.07
CA SER A 240 -2.61 -3.46 1.38
C SER A 240 -2.27 -2.28 2.28
N LEU A 241 -2.16 -1.08 1.73
CA LEU A 241 -1.88 0.15 2.46
C LEU A 241 -3.16 0.92 2.86
N SER A 242 -4.35 0.38 2.59
CA SER A 242 -5.62 1.07 2.88
C SER A 242 -6.03 1.04 4.36
N ARG A 243 -5.46 0.14 5.16
CA ARG A 243 -5.79 -0.05 6.58
C ARG A 243 -4.54 -0.28 7.39
N LEU A 244 -3.81 0.82 7.63
CA LEU A 244 -2.64 0.80 8.48
C LEU A 244 -2.95 1.41 9.85
N GLN A 245 -2.33 0.86 10.86
CA GLN A 245 -2.15 1.49 12.16
C GLN A 245 -0.72 2.03 12.18
N THR A 246 -0.59 3.32 12.42
CA THR A 246 0.70 4.01 12.36
C THR A 246 0.92 4.82 13.63
N THR A 247 2.15 4.99 14.03
CA THR A 247 2.56 5.92 15.11
C THR A 247 3.93 6.48 14.78
N GLY A 248 4.36 7.50 15.50
CA GLY A 248 5.68 8.11 15.35
C GLY A 248 5.63 9.50 14.75
N GLN A 249 6.78 9.99 14.30
CA GLN A 249 6.95 11.34 13.77
C GLN A 249 7.54 11.30 12.37
N LEU A 250 7.20 12.32 11.57
CA LEU A 250 7.65 12.44 10.19
C LEU A 250 7.94 13.90 9.84
N LYS A 251 9.01 14.12 9.07
CA LYS A 251 9.24 15.37 8.34
C LYS A 251 9.42 15.04 6.88
N ALA A 252 8.90 15.89 6.00
CA ALA A 252 9.08 15.72 4.56
C ALA A 252 9.33 17.04 3.87
N ASP A 253 10.28 17.06 2.96
CA ASP A 253 10.54 18.16 2.04
C ASP A 253 10.14 17.73 0.63
N VAL A 254 9.23 18.46 0.01
CA VAL A 254 8.70 18.18 -1.33
C VAL A 254 9.03 19.33 -2.25
N GLN A 255 9.58 19.03 -3.40
CA GLN A 255 9.82 19.98 -4.49
C GLN A 255 9.18 19.44 -5.76
N TRP A 256 8.36 20.24 -6.38
CA TRP A 256 7.72 19.94 -7.65
C TRP A 256 7.81 21.16 -8.58
N GLN A 257 8.23 20.94 -9.81
CA GLN A 257 8.28 21.97 -10.83
C GLN A 257 8.05 21.35 -12.20
N ALA A 258 7.02 21.77 -12.90
CA ALA A 258 6.57 21.18 -14.14
C ALA A 258 6.31 19.66 -13.95
N GLU A 259 7.02 18.77 -14.65
CA GLU A 259 6.89 17.32 -14.51
C GLU A 259 7.96 16.71 -13.58
N GLN A 260 8.85 17.53 -13.03
CA GLN A 260 9.94 17.08 -12.16
C GLN A 260 9.51 17.16 -10.71
N TYR A 261 9.81 16.09 -9.96
CA TYR A 261 9.57 16.07 -8.52
C TYR A 261 10.69 15.36 -7.77
N GLN A 262 10.89 15.81 -6.56
CA GLN A 262 11.70 15.14 -5.57
C GLN A 262 11.11 15.36 -4.18
N PHE A 263 11.27 14.38 -3.32
CA PHE A 263 10.95 14.51 -1.90
C PHE A 263 11.95 13.75 -1.04
N ASN A 264 12.15 14.26 0.15
CA ASN A 264 12.90 13.61 1.21
C ASN A 264 12.01 13.49 2.44
N ILE A 265 11.97 12.31 3.05
CA ILE A 265 11.17 12.02 4.23
C ILE A 265 12.10 11.53 5.32
N ASP A 266 12.10 12.22 6.47
CA ASP A 266 12.77 11.81 7.69
C ASP A 266 11.76 11.15 8.62
N LEU A 267 12.00 9.90 8.98
CA LEU A 267 11.16 9.08 9.86
C LEU A 267 11.81 8.97 11.25
N GLN A 268 11.01 9.11 12.30
CA GLN A 268 11.47 8.99 13.69
C GLN A 268 10.52 8.09 14.49
N SER A 269 11.05 6.94 14.90
CA SER A 269 10.34 5.93 15.71
C SER A 269 8.95 5.57 15.14
N VAL A 270 8.88 5.42 13.82
CA VAL A 270 7.63 5.11 13.14
C VAL A 270 7.31 3.63 13.27
N ASN A 271 6.09 3.33 13.73
CA ASN A 271 5.55 1.98 13.71
C ASN A 271 4.45 1.92 12.65
N ILE A 272 4.45 0.84 11.89
CA ILE A 272 3.46 0.58 10.84
C ILE A 272 2.98 -0.85 11.01
N SER A 273 1.68 -1.06 11.10
CA SER A 273 1.10 -2.40 11.08
C SER A 273 -0.17 -2.44 10.24
N ASP A 274 -0.34 -3.51 9.49
CA ASP A 274 -1.56 -3.79 8.74
C ASP A 274 -2.61 -4.38 9.66
N GLU A 275 -3.83 -3.87 9.65
CA GLU A 275 -4.93 -4.37 10.49
C GLU A 275 -5.24 -5.86 10.27
N ALA A 276 -5.01 -6.38 9.07
CA ALA A 276 -5.17 -7.80 8.75
C ALA A 276 -3.97 -8.66 9.18
N GLY A 277 -2.93 -8.07 9.80
CA GLY A 277 -1.75 -8.79 10.26
C GLY A 277 -0.83 -9.32 9.16
N ARG A 278 -0.93 -8.78 7.95
CA ARG A 278 -0.10 -9.22 6.81
C ARG A 278 1.35 -8.78 6.94
N PHE A 279 1.61 -7.62 7.54
CA PHE A 279 2.94 -7.11 7.82
C PHE A 279 2.95 -6.12 8.97
N SER A 280 4.11 -5.98 9.59
CA SER A 280 4.41 -4.90 10.54
C SER A 280 5.87 -4.49 10.46
N ILE A 281 6.15 -3.24 10.86
CA ILE A 281 7.50 -2.70 11.05
C ILE A 281 7.47 -1.87 12.32
N GLU A 282 8.44 -2.11 13.22
CA GLU A 282 8.52 -1.43 14.51
C GLU A 282 9.80 -0.59 14.59
N ASN A 283 9.64 0.59 15.14
CA ASN A 283 10.71 1.55 15.38
C ASN A 283 11.54 1.82 14.11
N LEU A 284 10.83 2.22 13.04
CA LEU A 284 11.43 2.60 11.78
C LEU A 284 11.98 4.02 11.87
N ASP A 285 13.27 4.16 11.70
CA ASP A 285 14.01 5.42 11.67
C ASP A 285 14.76 5.57 10.37
N GLY A 286 14.98 6.82 9.93
CA GLY A 286 15.90 7.12 8.83
C GLY A 286 15.33 8.05 7.78
N GLN A 287 15.97 8.06 6.61
CA GLN A 287 15.66 8.94 5.50
C GLN A 287 15.23 8.15 4.27
N LEU A 288 14.20 8.64 3.60
CA LEU A 288 13.71 8.12 2.33
C LEU A 288 13.69 9.24 1.31
N GLY A 289 14.64 9.23 0.39
CA GLY A 289 14.67 10.13 -0.76
C GLY A 289 13.96 9.52 -1.96
N TRP A 290 13.27 10.35 -2.75
CA TRP A 290 12.63 9.92 -3.99
C TRP A 290 12.67 11.01 -5.05
N THR A 291 12.93 10.63 -6.31
CA THR A 291 12.95 11.58 -7.43
C THR A 291 12.70 10.87 -8.77
N ASN A 292 12.06 11.58 -9.70
CA ASN A 292 11.98 11.17 -11.10
C ASN A 292 13.12 11.73 -11.96
N GLN A 293 14.01 12.52 -11.35
CA GLN A 293 15.16 13.13 -12.03
C GLN A 293 16.39 12.21 -12.04
N ALA A 294 17.43 12.60 -12.80
CA ALA A 294 18.70 11.89 -12.82
C ALA A 294 19.55 12.08 -11.55
N THR A 295 19.19 13.05 -10.72
CA THR A 295 19.82 13.26 -9.41
C THR A 295 19.63 12.02 -8.54
N VAL A 296 20.69 11.60 -7.87
CA VAL A 296 20.64 10.45 -6.95
C VAL A 296 20.24 10.94 -5.57
N MET A 297 19.23 10.29 -4.98
CA MET A 297 18.77 10.52 -3.61
C MET A 297 18.97 9.26 -2.76
N PRO A 298 19.48 9.39 -1.53
CA PRO A 298 19.72 8.25 -0.66
C PRO A 298 18.42 7.74 -0.01
N ILE A 299 18.39 6.44 0.27
CA ILE A 299 17.49 5.80 1.23
C ILE A 299 18.36 5.16 2.30
N GLU A 300 18.17 5.55 3.53
CA GLU A 300 18.78 4.94 4.70
C GLU A 300 17.71 4.70 5.76
N LEU A 301 17.27 3.47 5.89
CA LEU A 301 16.23 3.05 6.83
C LEU A 301 16.77 2.02 7.81
N ARG A 302 16.34 2.09 9.06
CA ARG A 302 16.63 1.13 10.13
C ARG A 302 15.34 0.83 10.86
N TRP A 303 15.16 -0.42 11.25
CA TRP A 303 14.02 -0.84 12.08
C TRP A 303 14.48 -1.83 13.14
N GLN A 304 13.72 -1.93 14.21
CA GLN A 304 14.01 -2.83 15.33
C GLN A 304 13.48 -4.24 15.08
N SER A 305 12.29 -4.37 14.56
CA SER A 305 11.63 -5.62 14.19
C SER A 305 10.67 -5.40 13.04
N ALA A 306 10.38 -6.47 12.33
CA ALA A 306 9.33 -6.48 11.31
C ALA A 306 8.64 -7.85 11.28
N SER A 307 7.51 -7.96 10.61
CA SER A 307 6.87 -9.24 10.36
C SER A 307 6.21 -9.27 8.98
N VAL A 308 6.16 -10.45 8.38
CA VAL A 308 5.43 -10.71 7.13
C VAL A 308 4.67 -12.03 7.27
N LEU A 309 3.33 -12.01 7.13
CA LEU A 309 2.47 -13.21 7.27
C LEU A 309 2.77 -14.02 8.54
N SER A 310 2.89 -13.33 9.67
CA SER A 310 3.26 -13.92 10.98
C SER A 310 4.71 -14.40 11.10
N LEU A 311 5.53 -14.31 10.06
CA LEU A 311 6.94 -14.64 10.10
C LEU A 311 7.72 -13.46 10.67
N PRO A 312 8.35 -13.59 11.86
CA PRO A 312 9.12 -12.52 12.46
C PRO A 312 10.44 -12.30 11.71
N LEU A 313 10.74 -11.04 11.48
CA LEU A 313 12.01 -10.57 10.94
C LEU A 313 12.70 -9.71 12.00
N GLY A 314 13.97 -9.94 12.20
CA GLY A 314 14.78 -9.15 13.14
C GLY A 314 15.04 -7.73 12.61
N GLY A 315 15.67 -6.93 13.48
CA GLY A 315 16.11 -5.59 13.13
C GLY A 315 17.13 -5.60 11.99
N SER A 316 17.04 -4.61 11.12
CA SER A 316 17.96 -4.49 9.98
C SER A 316 18.12 -3.03 9.52
N LYS A 317 19.03 -2.84 8.57
CA LYS A 317 19.33 -1.57 7.92
C LYS A 317 19.24 -1.73 6.40
N LEU A 318 18.47 -0.88 5.76
CA LEU A 318 18.37 -0.78 4.30
C LEU A 318 19.14 0.44 3.82
N LEU A 319 20.06 0.23 2.89
CA LEU A 319 20.79 1.27 2.17
C LEU A 319 20.48 1.16 0.68
N ALA A 320 19.96 2.22 0.11
CA ALA A 320 19.61 2.27 -1.30
C ALA A 320 19.75 3.68 -1.87
N GLU A 321 19.69 3.78 -3.16
CA GLU A 321 19.68 5.03 -3.93
C GLU A 321 18.48 5.06 -4.87
N VAL A 322 17.93 6.24 -5.07
CA VAL A 322 16.83 6.48 -6.01
C VAL A 322 17.23 7.51 -7.05
N SER A 323 16.97 7.22 -8.31
CA SER A 323 17.03 8.16 -9.42
C SER A 323 16.07 7.71 -10.53
N ARG A 324 15.44 8.64 -11.24
CA ARG A 324 14.52 8.34 -12.35
C ARG A 324 13.43 7.32 -11.99
N ASN A 325 12.86 7.40 -10.79
CA ASN A 325 11.89 6.44 -10.24
C ASN A 325 12.42 4.99 -10.18
N GLN A 326 13.73 4.83 -10.00
CA GLN A 326 14.36 3.53 -9.82
C GLN A 326 15.06 3.47 -8.48
N ILE A 327 14.82 2.41 -7.71
CA ILE A 327 15.51 2.08 -6.47
C ILE A 327 16.59 1.04 -6.78
N ARG A 328 17.78 1.24 -6.23
CA ARG A 328 18.88 0.27 -6.25
C ARG A 328 19.46 0.15 -4.84
N PHE A 329 19.59 -1.07 -4.33
CA PHE A 329 20.34 -1.30 -3.11
C PHE A 329 21.82 -1.01 -3.34
N THR A 330 22.44 -0.27 -2.42
CA THR A 330 23.88 0.02 -2.43
C THR A 330 24.68 -1.02 -1.67
N GLU A 331 24.03 -1.70 -0.72
CA GLU A 331 24.55 -2.81 0.05
C GLU A 331 23.54 -3.95 0.12
N SER A 332 24.01 -5.15 0.44
CA SER A 332 23.14 -6.29 0.67
C SER A 332 22.27 -6.06 1.90
N LEU A 333 20.96 -6.28 1.77
CA LEU A 333 20.04 -6.24 2.89
C LEU A 333 20.07 -7.60 3.62
N SER A 334 20.47 -7.58 4.87
CA SER A 334 20.44 -8.75 5.76
C SER A 334 19.20 -8.70 6.65
N LEU A 335 18.36 -9.73 6.55
CA LEU A 335 17.12 -9.88 7.32
C LEU A 335 17.26 -11.11 8.23
N PRO A 336 17.49 -10.93 9.54
CA PRO A 336 17.41 -12.05 10.48
C PRO A 336 16.00 -12.67 10.44
N ILE A 337 15.95 -13.98 10.28
CA ILE A 337 14.70 -14.74 10.18
C ILE A 337 14.84 -16.02 11.03
N LEU A 338 14.03 -16.13 12.08
CA LEU A 338 14.11 -17.22 13.05
C LEU A 338 15.55 -17.38 13.60
N ASP A 339 16.16 -18.56 13.41
CA ASP A 339 17.54 -18.86 13.79
C ASP A 339 18.55 -18.71 12.61
N GLY A 340 18.11 -18.15 11.49
CA GLY A 340 18.93 -17.91 10.30
C GLY A 340 18.85 -16.48 9.78
N GLU A 341 19.19 -16.29 8.51
CA GLU A 341 19.26 -15.00 7.85
C GLU A 341 18.89 -15.10 6.37
N LEU A 342 18.09 -14.17 5.88
CA LEU A 342 17.85 -13.96 4.46
C LEU A 342 18.63 -12.74 3.99
N SER A 343 19.60 -12.94 3.11
CA SER A 343 20.34 -11.86 2.46
C SER A 343 19.73 -11.58 1.10
N LEU A 344 19.43 -10.31 0.82
CA LEU A 344 18.98 -9.81 -0.50
C LEU A 344 20.09 -8.97 -1.13
N ASN A 345 20.54 -9.39 -2.30
CA ASN A 345 21.63 -8.76 -3.04
C ASN A 345 21.09 -8.17 -4.35
N ASP A 346 21.75 -7.13 -4.82
CA ASP A 346 21.50 -6.53 -6.14
C ASP A 346 20.01 -6.19 -6.42
N PHE A 347 19.26 -5.84 -5.36
CA PHE A 347 17.85 -5.45 -5.52
C PHE A 347 17.74 -4.18 -6.36
N GLN A 348 16.87 -4.24 -7.35
CA GLN A 348 16.48 -3.12 -8.20
C GLN A 348 14.96 -3.11 -8.36
N LEU A 349 14.36 -1.94 -8.20
CA LEU A 349 12.92 -1.71 -8.46
C LEU A 349 12.79 -0.51 -9.40
N SER A 350 11.99 -0.64 -10.44
CA SER A 350 11.62 0.44 -11.34
C SER A 350 10.10 0.63 -11.31
N LEU A 351 9.67 1.88 -11.09
CA LEU A 351 8.28 2.32 -11.21
C LEU A 351 8.07 3.18 -12.45
N ALA A 352 9.09 3.28 -13.34
CA ALA A 352 9.06 4.12 -14.53
C ALA A 352 8.62 3.33 -15.75
N GLY A 353 7.78 3.95 -16.61
CA GLY A 353 7.43 3.49 -17.93
C GLY A 353 6.03 2.89 -18.06
N GLU A 354 5.63 2.62 -19.30
CA GLU A 354 4.32 2.06 -19.67
C GLU A 354 4.12 0.61 -19.18
N GLN A 355 5.22 -0.08 -18.83
CA GLN A 355 5.20 -1.49 -18.40
C GLN A 355 4.91 -1.69 -16.90
N GLY A 356 4.67 -0.61 -16.15
CA GLY A 356 4.37 -0.68 -14.72
C GLY A 356 5.58 -1.05 -13.85
N MET A 357 5.30 -1.57 -12.66
CA MET A 357 6.31 -1.94 -11.67
C MET A 357 7.13 -3.15 -12.13
N GLN A 358 8.46 -3.03 -12.08
CA GLN A 358 9.41 -4.12 -12.35
C GLN A 358 10.44 -4.19 -11.23
N TRP A 359 10.80 -5.39 -10.81
CA TRP A 359 11.89 -5.58 -9.83
C TRP A 359 12.70 -6.84 -10.10
N GLN A 360 13.92 -6.85 -9.58
CA GLN A 360 14.81 -8.02 -9.58
C GLN A 360 15.70 -8.04 -8.36
N PHE A 361 16.11 -9.23 -7.93
CA PHE A 361 17.09 -9.44 -6.86
C PHE A 361 17.73 -10.83 -6.92
N GLN A 362 18.82 -10.99 -6.16
CA GLN A 362 19.41 -12.27 -5.82
C GLN A 362 19.35 -12.44 -4.31
N GLY A 363 19.35 -13.67 -3.82
CA GLY A 363 19.28 -13.92 -2.39
C GLY A 363 20.02 -15.16 -1.93
N LEU A 364 20.27 -15.20 -0.63
CA LEU A 364 20.83 -16.36 0.07
C LEU A 364 20.06 -16.54 1.38
N LEU A 365 19.50 -17.73 1.58
CA LEU A 365 18.92 -18.13 2.85
C LEU A 365 19.93 -19.00 3.60
N SER A 366 20.46 -18.50 4.70
CA SER A 366 21.25 -19.30 5.65
C SER A 366 20.36 -20.32 6.35
N PRO A 367 20.92 -21.39 6.93
CA PRO A 367 20.13 -22.48 7.49
C PRO A 367 19.15 -22.03 8.58
N VAL A 368 17.86 -22.20 8.32
CA VAL A 368 16.72 -21.96 9.23
C VAL A 368 16.17 -23.29 9.72
N SER A 369 15.89 -23.41 11.00
CA SER A 369 15.33 -24.64 11.60
C SER A 369 13.87 -24.85 11.16
N MET A 370 13.60 -26.02 10.61
CA MET A 370 12.29 -26.36 10.07
C MET A 370 11.22 -26.53 11.15
N ASP A 371 11.59 -26.91 12.38
CA ASP A 371 10.70 -27.00 13.54
C ASP A 371 10.12 -25.62 13.91
N GLN A 372 10.95 -24.59 13.93
CA GLN A 372 10.51 -23.22 14.20
C GLN A 372 9.59 -22.70 13.06
N LEU A 373 10.02 -22.92 11.80
CA LEU A 373 9.24 -22.49 10.64
C LEU A 373 7.88 -23.20 10.58
N SER A 374 7.85 -24.52 10.78
CA SER A 374 6.61 -25.30 10.73
C SER A 374 5.64 -24.94 11.86
N SER A 375 6.15 -24.69 13.06
CA SER A 375 5.33 -24.25 14.19
C SER A 375 4.63 -22.92 13.88
N LEU A 376 5.34 -21.94 13.32
CA LEU A 376 4.78 -20.64 12.93
C LEU A 376 3.74 -20.76 11.82
N MET A 377 3.96 -21.66 10.86
CA MET A 377 3.04 -21.86 9.74
C MET A 377 1.83 -22.74 10.09
N GLY A 378 1.76 -23.26 11.32
CA GLY A 378 0.73 -24.21 11.73
C GLY A 378 0.83 -25.56 10.99
N TRP A 379 2.02 -25.90 10.47
CA TRP A 379 2.30 -27.19 9.84
C TRP A 379 2.64 -28.25 10.88
N PRO A 380 2.63 -29.53 10.52
CA PRO A 380 3.24 -30.56 11.36
C PRO A 380 4.69 -30.21 11.65
N GLU A 381 5.19 -30.56 12.82
CA GLU A 381 6.57 -30.32 13.23
C GLU A 381 7.55 -30.99 12.25
N LEU A 382 8.23 -30.19 11.44
CA LEU A 382 9.21 -30.65 10.45
C LEU A 382 10.61 -30.63 11.06
N GLN A 383 11.35 -31.71 10.90
CA GLN A 383 12.77 -31.76 11.32
C GLN A 383 13.71 -31.38 10.18
N GLY A 384 14.87 -30.84 10.54
CA GLY A 384 15.91 -30.47 9.59
C GLY A 384 16.07 -28.94 9.45
N LYS A 385 16.80 -28.55 8.42
CA LYS A 385 17.09 -27.15 8.11
C LYS A 385 16.74 -26.81 6.67
N LEU A 386 16.13 -25.65 6.49
CA LEU A 386 15.92 -25.04 5.18
C LEU A 386 17.05 -24.05 4.91
N SER A 387 17.78 -24.24 3.82
CA SER A 387 18.76 -23.26 3.33
C SER A 387 18.75 -23.28 1.81
N GLY A 388 19.15 -22.17 1.19
CA GLY A 388 19.15 -22.15 -0.26
C GLY A 388 19.78 -20.91 -0.85
N MET A 389 20.29 -21.07 -2.06
CA MET A 389 20.67 -19.98 -2.93
C MET A 389 19.46 -19.62 -3.78
N ILE A 390 19.07 -18.37 -3.76
CA ILE A 390 17.99 -17.80 -4.57
C ILE A 390 18.69 -17.09 -5.74
N PRO A 391 18.68 -17.67 -6.96
CA PRO A 391 19.29 -17.01 -8.11
C PRO A 391 18.48 -15.78 -8.49
N ASN A 392 18.84 -15.13 -9.60
CA ASN A 392 18.15 -13.90 -10.01
C ASN A 392 16.66 -14.13 -10.18
N VAL A 393 15.87 -13.46 -9.35
CA VAL A 393 14.41 -13.41 -9.41
C VAL A 393 14.01 -12.09 -10.00
N SER A 394 13.15 -12.11 -11.00
CA SER A 394 12.63 -10.90 -11.62
C SER A 394 11.11 -10.93 -11.74
N TYR A 395 10.50 -9.75 -11.64
CA TYR A 395 9.08 -9.52 -11.86
C TYR A 395 8.90 -8.50 -12.97
N ARG A 396 8.18 -8.89 -14.01
CA ARG A 396 7.79 -8.02 -15.14
C ARG A 396 6.47 -8.50 -15.71
N ASP A 397 5.59 -7.62 -16.09
CA ASP A 397 4.33 -7.92 -16.79
C ASP A 397 3.51 -9.02 -16.09
N GLU A 398 3.31 -8.89 -14.79
CA GLU A 398 2.61 -9.86 -13.93
C GLU A 398 3.25 -11.27 -13.90
N LEU A 399 4.50 -11.40 -14.29
CA LEU A 399 5.25 -12.65 -14.31
C LEU A 399 6.48 -12.56 -13.40
N ILE A 400 6.57 -13.46 -12.42
CA ILE A 400 7.80 -13.73 -11.70
C ILE A 400 8.54 -14.86 -12.40
N THR A 401 9.82 -14.65 -12.68
CA THR A 401 10.74 -15.68 -13.20
C THR A 401 11.95 -15.82 -12.30
N VAL A 402 12.47 -17.04 -12.22
CA VAL A 402 13.72 -17.35 -11.52
C VAL A 402 14.72 -17.90 -12.55
N ASP A 403 15.76 -17.11 -12.82
CA ASP A 403 16.79 -17.49 -13.77
C ASP A 403 17.75 -18.51 -13.13
N GLY A 404 17.92 -19.68 -13.76
CA GLY A 404 18.78 -20.73 -13.29
C GLY A 404 18.07 -21.75 -12.38
N ALA A 405 18.67 -22.10 -11.26
CA ALA A 405 18.17 -23.15 -10.36
C ALA A 405 18.18 -22.72 -8.90
N LEU A 406 17.04 -22.85 -8.23
CA LEU A 406 16.92 -22.67 -6.79
C LEU A 406 17.40 -23.97 -6.11
N LEU A 407 18.39 -23.86 -5.25
CA LEU A 407 18.96 -24.98 -4.50
C LEU A 407 18.47 -24.92 -3.04
N LEU A 408 17.81 -25.98 -2.57
CA LEU A 408 17.32 -26.13 -1.21
C LEU A 408 17.93 -27.36 -0.57
N LYS A 409 18.23 -27.28 0.73
CA LYS A 409 18.64 -28.43 1.56
C LYS A 409 17.57 -28.70 2.61
N ILE A 410 16.83 -29.80 2.44
CA ILE A 410 15.77 -30.22 3.34
C ILE A 410 15.86 -31.73 3.58
N PHE A 411 15.46 -32.22 4.75
CA PHE A 411 15.45 -33.64 5.11
C PHE A 411 16.78 -34.34 4.76
N ASP A 412 17.94 -33.71 5.07
CA ASP A 412 19.28 -34.19 4.75
C ASP A 412 19.53 -34.50 3.27
N GLY A 413 18.66 -34.09 2.39
CA GLY A 413 18.79 -34.20 0.94
C GLY A 413 18.97 -32.84 0.26
N THR A 414 19.05 -32.89 -1.06
CA THR A 414 19.16 -31.70 -1.90
C THR A 414 17.98 -31.66 -2.88
N THR A 415 17.31 -30.53 -2.93
CA THR A 415 16.23 -30.26 -3.89
C THR A 415 16.64 -29.12 -4.80
N VAL A 416 16.52 -29.31 -6.10
CA VAL A 416 16.83 -28.31 -7.13
C VAL A 416 15.56 -28.00 -7.89
N ILE A 417 15.15 -26.75 -7.87
CA ILE A 417 13.98 -26.26 -8.61
C ILE A 417 14.46 -25.45 -9.79
N ARG A 418 13.98 -25.79 -10.98
CA ARG A 418 14.31 -25.12 -12.26
C ARG A 418 13.06 -24.64 -12.95
N ASP A 419 13.24 -23.73 -13.88
CA ASP A 419 12.19 -23.18 -14.75
C ASP A 419 11.00 -22.60 -13.97
N LEU A 420 11.31 -22.09 -12.74
CA LEU A 420 10.27 -21.55 -11.85
C LEU A 420 9.70 -20.26 -12.42
N ARG A 421 8.40 -20.29 -12.66
CA ARG A 421 7.62 -19.15 -13.15
C ARG A 421 6.31 -19.05 -12.37
N LEU A 422 5.93 -17.85 -12.01
CA LEU A 422 4.66 -17.57 -11.34
C LEU A 422 3.94 -16.44 -12.10
N GLN A 423 2.87 -16.79 -12.78
CA GLN A 423 2.02 -15.83 -13.50
C GLN A 423 0.92 -15.32 -12.58
N GLN A 424 0.59 -14.03 -12.71
CA GLN A 424 -0.41 -13.34 -11.93
C GLN A 424 -0.25 -13.56 -10.41
N PRO A 425 0.95 -13.29 -9.84
CA PRO A 425 1.24 -13.61 -8.43
C PRO A 425 0.29 -12.91 -7.45
N PHE A 426 -0.23 -11.75 -7.83
CA PHE A 426 -1.16 -10.93 -7.04
C PHE A 426 -2.59 -10.94 -7.60
N GLY A 427 -2.84 -11.73 -8.65
CA GLY A 427 -4.15 -11.87 -9.28
C GLY A 427 -5.05 -12.85 -8.54
N SER A 428 -6.27 -13.01 -9.04
CA SER A 428 -7.28 -13.92 -8.47
C SER A 428 -6.99 -15.40 -8.73
N LEU A 429 -6.16 -15.71 -9.74
CA LEU A 429 -5.86 -17.08 -10.17
C LEU A 429 -4.37 -17.26 -10.48
N PRO A 430 -3.49 -17.25 -9.48
CA PRO A 430 -2.05 -17.43 -9.69
C PRO A 430 -1.75 -18.80 -10.30
N GLN A 431 -0.79 -18.85 -11.26
CA GLN A 431 -0.34 -20.08 -11.90
C GLN A 431 1.17 -20.24 -11.72
N LEU A 432 1.58 -21.36 -11.12
CA LEU A 432 2.98 -21.71 -10.91
C LEU A 432 3.41 -22.84 -11.84
N TYR A 433 4.61 -22.72 -12.41
CA TYR A 433 5.27 -23.73 -13.24
C TYR A 433 6.65 -24.02 -12.68
N ALA A 434 7.04 -25.28 -12.57
CA ALA A 434 8.39 -25.66 -12.11
C ALA A 434 8.77 -27.08 -12.55
N ASN A 435 10.09 -27.32 -12.56
CA ASN A 435 10.69 -28.66 -12.58
C ASN A 435 11.51 -28.86 -11.33
N ILE A 436 11.31 -29.97 -10.61
CA ILE A 436 11.92 -30.24 -9.31
C ILE A 436 12.69 -31.56 -9.39
N ASP A 437 13.99 -31.50 -9.11
CA ASP A 437 14.84 -32.67 -8.92
C ASP A 437 15.22 -32.81 -7.45
N ILE A 438 14.99 -33.96 -6.89
CA ILE A 438 15.24 -34.29 -5.49
C ILE A 438 16.28 -35.41 -5.43
N SER A 439 17.32 -35.20 -4.61
CA SER A 439 18.40 -36.16 -4.47
C SER A 439 18.60 -36.52 -3.01
N ARG A 440 18.58 -37.83 -2.73
CA ARG A 440 18.97 -38.44 -1.47
C ARG A 440 18.22 -37.91 -0.24
N LEU A 441 16.89 -37.61 -0.35
CA LEU A 441 16.10 -37.30 0.84
C LEU A 441 16.11 -38.45 1.83
N ASP A 442 16.25 -38.12 3.10
CA ASP A 442 16.18 -39.12 4.19
C ASP A 442 14.73 -39.52 4.42
N LEU A 443 14.41 -40.77 4.11
CA LEU A 443 13.06 -41.32 4.27
C LEU A 443 12.64 -41.39 5.74
N GLN A 444 13.57 -41.61 6.67
CA GLN A 444 13.23 -41.70 8.09
C GLN A 444 12.75 -40.34 8.60
N THR A 445 13.48 -39.28 8.32
CA THR A 445 13.10 -37.92 8.69
C THR A 445 11.78 -37.52 8.00
N LEU A 446 11.64 -37.82 6.71
CA LEU A 446 10.44 -37.51 5.95
C LEU A 446 9.21 -38.22 6.51
N THR A 447 9.28 -39.54 6.73
CA THR A 447 8.12 -40.34 7.14
C THR A 447 7.73 -40.16 8.60
N SER A 448 8.72 -39.90 9.49
CA SER A 448 8.44 -39.53 10.88
C SER A 448 7.74 -38.18 11.00
N THR A 449 8.15 -37.20 10.21
CA THR A 449 7.54 -35.86 10.16
C THR A 449 6.03 -35.91 9.84
N PHE A 450 5.64 -36.78 8.92
CA PHE A 450 4.23 -36.89 8.51
C PHE A 450 3.46 -38.01 9.23
N ASP A 451 4.04 -38.58 10.28
CA ASP A 451 3.48 -39.70 11.06
C ASP A 451 3.04 -40.89 10.17
N PHE A 452 3.77 -41.08 9.07
CA PHE A 452 3.46 -42.10 8.06
C PHE A 452 3.94 -43.50 8.46
N GLY A 453 4.70 -43.59 9.53
CA GLY A 453 5.47 -44.76 10.00
C GLY A 453 6.95 -44.56 9.80
N ASN A 454 7.77 -45.59 10.02
CA ASN A 454 9.22 -45.48 9.92
C ASN A 454 9.70 -46.19 8.64
N ILE A 455 10.37 -45.45 7.75
CA ILE A 455 11.03 -46.01 6.57
C ILE A 455 12.47 -45.51 6.57
N SER A 456 13.45 -46.36 6.76
CA SER A 456 14.88 -46.00 6.70
C SER A 456 15.44 -46.20 5.29
N GLY A 457 16.36 -45.32 4.90
CA GLY A 457 16.98 -45.28 3.58
C GLY A 457 16.84 -43.91 2.91
N LYS A 458 17.32 -43.79 1.70
CA LYS A 458 17.23 -42.55 0.90
C LYS A 458 16.29 -42.73 -0.27
N ILE A 459 15.71 -41.59 -0.72
CA ILE A 459 14.88 -41.56 -1.91
C ILE A 459 15.31 -40.41 -2.82
N ASP A 460 15.38 -40.69 -4.13
CA ASP A 460 15.49 -39.70 -5.18
C ASP A 460 14.09 -39.42 -5.75
N GLY A 461 13.85 -38.19 -6.18
CA GLY A 461 12.57 -37.79 -6.75
C GLY A 461 12.73 -36.85 -7.94
N LYS A 462 11.77 -36.86 -8.83
CA LYS A 462 11.61 -35.89 -9.92
C LYS A 462 10.14 -35.52 -10.01
N ILE A 463 9.88 -34.23 -10.07
CA ILE A 463 8.53 -33.70 -10.37
C ILE A 463 8.72 -32.75 -11.52
N HIS A 464 8.41 -33.21 -12.73
CA HIS A 464 8.54 -32.42 -13.94
C HIS A 464 7.18 -31.95 -14.44
N ASN A 465 7.19 -30.88 -15.27
CA ASN A 465 5.99 -30.28 -15.82
C ASN A 465 4.95 -29.90 -14.74
N LEU A 466 5.43 -29.56 -13.53
CA LEU A 466 4.55 -29.13 -12.47
C LEU A 466 3.81 -27.86 -12.87
N ARG A 467 2.50 -27.92 -12.79
CA ARG A 467 1.60 -26.77 -12.93
C ARG A 467 0.63 -26.74 -11.76
N LEU A 468 0.67 -25.63 -11.01
CA LEU A 468 -0.34 -25.31 -10.01
C LEU A 468 -1.27 -24.23 -10.57
N SER A 469 -2.55 -24.30 -10.27
CA SER A 469 -3.54 -23.27 -10.50
C SER A 469 -4.22 -22.96 -9.18
N ASN A 470 -4.19 -21.70 -8.76
CA ASN A 470 -4.64 -21.29 -7.41
C ASN A 470 -4.04 -22.17 -6.30
N TRP A 471 -2.72 -22.46 -6.42
CA TRP A 471 -1.92 -23.28 -5.50
C TRP A 471 -2.31 -24.78 -5.44
N GLU A 472 -3.23 -25.23 -6.28
CA GLU A 472 -3.61 -26.64 -6.40
C GLU A 472 -2.93 -27.29 -7.61
N PRO A 473 -2.36 -28.50 -7.46
CA PRO A 473 -1.75 -29.22 -8.57
C PRO A 473 -2.80 -29.62 -9.61
N VAL A 474 -2.56 -29.20 -10.85
CA VAL A 474 -3.43 -29.55 -12.00
C VAL A 474 -2.72 -30.44 -13.02
N GLN A 475 -1.38 -30.41 -13.01
CA GLN A 475 -0.54 -31.24 -13.89
C GLN A 475 0.83 -31.47 -13.28
N PHE A 476 1.37 -32.68 -13.38
CA PHE A 476 2.77 -33.00 -13.15
C PHE A 476 3.12 -34.44 -13.60
N ASP A 477 4.41 -34.72 -13.80
CA ASP A 477 5.00 -36.03 -13.93
C ASP A 477 5.93 -36.26 -12.73
N ALA A 478 5.52 -37.05 -11.75
CA ALA A 478 6.29 -37.32 -10.55
C ALA A 478 6.80 -38.75 -10.50
N VAL A 479 8.05 -38.93 -10.12
CA VAL A 479 8.68 -40.23 -9.92
C VAL A 479 9.55 -40.15 -8.67
N PHE A 480 9.31 -41.04 -7.72
CA PHE A 480 10.10 -41.19 -6.50
C PHE A 480 10.63 -42.62 -6.42
N MET A 481 11.93 -42.81 -6.31
CA MET A 481 12.55 -44.14 -6.28
C MET A 481 13.78 -44.18 -5.37
N THR A 482 14.00 -45.33 -4.74
CA THR A 482 15.23 -45.60 -4.04
C THR A 482 16.44 -45.45 -4.96
N PRO A 483 17.53 -44.72 -4.59
CA PRO A 483 18.73 -44.60 -5.39
C PRO A 483 19.35 -45.95 -5.70
N GLU A 484 19.92 -46.13 -6.90
CA GLU A 484 20.59 -47.39 -7.30
C GLU A 484 21.75 -47.75 -6.37
N LYS A 485 22.52 -46.76 -5.90
CA LYS A 485 23.69 -46.92 -5.02
C LYS A 485 23.44 -46.24 -3.67
N ASP A 486 22.81 -46.94 -2.76
CA ASP A 486 22.67 -46.51 -1.38
C ASP A 486 23.10 -47.67 -0.42
N PRO A 487 24.22 -47.54 0.27
CA PRO A 487 24.75 -48.58 1.17
C PRO A 487 24.00 -48.63 2.52
N GLY A 488 23.00 -47.76 2.75
CA GLY A 488 22.26 -47.68 4.00
C GLY A 488 21.35 -48.86 4.28
N ARG A 489 21.01 -49.07 5.54
CA ARG A 489 19.98 -50.06 5.92
C ARG A 489 18.63 -49.59 5.40
N ARG A 490 17.90 -50.52 4.76
CA ARG A 490 16.57 -50.29 4.20
C ARG A 490 15.54 -51.12 4.95
N ARG A 491 14.80 -50.45 5.83
CA ARG A 491 13.75 -51.08 6.64
C ARG A 491 12.48 -50.26 6.57
N ILE A 492 11.37 -50.95 6.65
CA ILE A 492 10.04 -50.36 6.62
C ILE A 492 9.22 -50.93 7.77
N SER A 493 8.59 -50.09 8.57
CA SER A 493 7.71 -50.47 9.66
C SER A 493 6.38 -51.01 9.17
N GLN A 494 5.75 -51.87 9.99
CA GLN A 494 4.41 -52.39 9.70
C GLN A 494 3.38 -51.30 9.47
N ARG A 495 3.45 -50.18 10.23
CA ARG A 495 2.58 -49.02 10.05
C ARG A 495 2.76 -48.38 8.66
N ALA A 496 4.00 -48.17 8.22
CA ALA A 496 4.27 -47.63 6.90
C ALA A 496 3.78 -48.55 5.76
N VAL A 497 3.93 -49.85 5.91
CA VAL A 497 3.38 -50.86 4.96
C VAL A 497 1.88 -50.73 4.83
N ASN A 498 1.16 -50.64 5.95
CA ASN A 498 -0.29 -50.47 5.95
C ASN A 498 -0.71 -49.16 5.26
N ASN A 499 -0.05 -48.07 5.57
CA ASN A 499 -0.32 -46.76 4.99
C ASN A 499 -0.06 -46.73 3.46
N ILE A 500 1.04 -47.32 3.00
CA ILE A 500 1.32 -47.43 1.55
C ILE A 500 0.27 -48.31 0.85
N SER A 501 -0.16 -49.42 1.49
CA SER A 501 -1.17 -50.32 0.90
C SER A 501 -2.52 -49.62 0.70
N GLN A 502 -2.93 -48.76 1.63
CA GLN A 502 -4.12 -47.93 1.49
C GLN A 502 -4.04 -46.94 0.33
N VAL A 503 -2.88 -46.29 0.15
CA VAL A 503 -2.61 -45.38 -0.97
C VAL A 503 -2.65 -46.14 -2.31
N GLY A 504 -2.09 -47.34 -2.38
CA GLY A 504 -2.05 -48.18 -3.57
C GLY A 504 -3.39 -48.82 -3.97
N GLY A 505 -4.49 -48.56 -3.23
CA GLY A 505 -5.83 -49.12 -3.52
C GLY A 505 -5.93 -50.62 -3.22
N GLY A 506 -4.94 -51.21 -2.54
CA GLY A 506 -4.99 -52.57 -2.07
C GLY A 506 -5.95 -52.72 -0.87
N PRO A 507 -6.56 -53.89 -0.66
CA PRO A 507 -7.14 -54.19 0.64
C PRO A 507 -6.05 -53.93 1.67
N SER A 508 -6.38 -53.24 2.78
CA SER A 508 -5.45 -53.08 3.90
C SER A 508 -4.79 -54.45 4.09
N ALA A 509 -3.46 -54.52 3.91
CA ALA A 509 -2.75 -55.76 4.02
C ALA A 509 -3.03 -56.25 5.44
N ILE A 510 -4.10 -57.04 5.60
CA ILE A 510 -4.26 -57.90 6.73
C ILE A 510 -3.09 -58.87 6.54
N LEU A 511 -1.90 -58.39 6.91
CA LEU A 511 -0.77 -59.23 7.16
C LEU A 511 -1.39 -60.29 8.05
N SER A 512 -1.68 -61.46 7.44
CA SER A 512 -2.39 -62.55 8.05
C SER A 512 -1.87 -62.69 9.48
N ARG A 513 -2.73 -62.78 10.47
CA ARG A 513 -2.49 -62.91 11.91
C ARG A 513 -1.55 -64.07 12.24
N GLY A 514 -0.61 -64.35 11.34
CA GLY A 514 0.42 -65.38 11.42
C GLY A 514 1.78 -64.82 11.81
N PHE A 515 2.81 -65.53 11.55
CA PHE A 515 4.22 -65.29 11.87
C PHE A 515 4.76 -63.89 11.50
N MET A 516 4.18 -63.21 10.49
CA MET A 516 4.57 -61.86 10.08
C MET A 516 4.14 -60.76 11.05
N GLY A 517 3.11 -60.97 11.86
CA GLY A 517 2.65 -60.03 12.89
C GLY A 517 3.62 -59.89 14.09
N LEU A 518 4.62 -60.79 14.18
CA LEU A 518 5.63 -60.77 15.23
C LEU A 518 6.81 -59.80 14.94
N PHE A 519 6.86 -59.20 13.74
CA PHE A 519 7.94 -58.33 13.33
C PHE A 519 7.49 -56.87 13.23
N GLU A 520 8.18 -55.96 13.88
CA GLU A 520 7.91 -54.52 13.82
C GLU A 520 8.37 -53.89 12.50
N ASP A 521 9.48 -54.41 11.92
CA ASP A 521 10.12 -53.91 10.73
C ASP A 521 10.45 -55.02 9.71
N PHE A 522 10.38 -54.66 8.43
CA PHE A 522 10.72 -55.52 7.30
C PHE A 522 11.82 -54.94 6.46
N SER A 523 12.70 -55.79 5.91
CA SER A 523 13.71 -55.38 4.92
C SER A 523 13.07 -55.18 3.57
N TYR A 524 13.52 -54.19 2.84
CA TYR A 524 13.13 -53.95 1.45
C TYR A 524 14.35 -53.69 0.57
N GLN A 525 14.26 -54.01 -0.72
CA GLN A 525 15.30 -53.78 -1.71
C GLN A 525 15.09 -52.44 -2.40
N ARG A 526 13.86 -52.16 -2.83
CA ARG A 526 13.48 -50.94 -3.56
C ARG A 526 12.11 -50.47 -3.11
N ILE A 527 11.94 -49.16 -3.04
CA ILE A 527 10.67 -48.49 -2.87
C ILE A 527 10.55 -47.43 -3.94
N GLY A 528 9.37 -47.30 -4.55
CA GLY A 528 9.14 -46.24 -5.52
C GLY A 528 7.68 -46.14 -5.92
N LEU A 529 7.32 -44.95 -6.31
CA LEU A 529 5.99 -44.58 -6.78
C LEU A 529 6.12 -43.51 -7.84
N SER A 530 5.34 -43.61 -8.90
CA SER A 530 5.18 -42.55 -9.88
C SER A 530 3.72 -42.17 -10.06
N CYS A 531 3.48 -40.92 -10.40
CA CYS A 531 2.17 -40.39 -10.70
C CYS A 531 2.30 -39.38 -11.82
N ARG A 532 1.58 -39.61 -12.92
CA ARG A 532 1.34 -38.59 -13.94
C ARG A 532 -0.04 -38.01 -13.75
N LEU A 533 -0.09 -36.78 -13.27
CA LEU A 533 -1.35 -36.05 -13.09
C LEU A 533 -1.72 -35.30 -14.36
N MET A 534 -2.90 -35.58 -14.90
CA MET A 534 -3.51 -34.85 -15.99
C MET A 534 -5.03 -34.93 -15.89
N ASN A 535 -5.74 -33.83 -16.08
CA ASN A 535 -7.22 -33.78 -16.05
C ASN A 535 -7.81 -34.40 -14.77
N SER A 536 -7.24 -34.10 -13.61
CA SER A 536 -7.63 -34.61 -12.29
C SER A 536 -7.50 -36.14 -12.11
N VAL A 537 -6.83 -36.83 -13.02
CA VAL A 537 -6.52 -38.26 -12.91
C VAL A 537 -5.02 -38.46 -12.76
N CYS A 538 -4.62 -39.21 -11.73
CA CYS A 538 -3.26 -39.64 -11.48
C CYS A 538 -3.06 -41.05 -12.05
N GLN A 539 -2.22 -41.18 -13.08
CA GLN A 539 -1.75 -42.47 -13.57
C GLN A 539 -0.58 -42.94 -12.71
N MET A 540 -0.83 -44.01 -11.96
CA MET A 540 0.08 -44.56 -10.97
C MET A 540 0.91 -45.72 -11.53
N ASP A 541 2.19 -45.78 -11.14
CA ASP A 541 3.06 -46.94 -11.35
C ASP A 541 4.07 -47.05 -10.18
N GLY A 542 4.87 -48.09 -10.16
CA GLY A 542 5.81 -48.37 -9.08
C GLY A 542 7.20 -48.75 -9.57
N VAL A 543 7.90 -49.54 -8.76
CA VAL A 543 9.28 -50.00 -9.01
C VAL A 543 9.39 -50.94 -10.20
N GLU A 544 8.42 -51.87 -10.30
CA GLU A 544 8.35 -52.88 -11.34
C GLU A 544 6.89 -53.35 -11.54
N PRO A 545 6.47 -53.69 -12.77
CA PRO A 545 5.16 -54.22 -13.02
C PRO A 545 4.98 -55.64 -12.45
N THR A 546 3.73 -56.01 -12.11
CA THR A 546 3.33 -57.39 -11.76
C THR A 546 2.16 -57.82 -12.63
N GLU A 547 1.76 -59.11 -12.56
CA GLU A 547 0.59 -59.60 -13.30
C GLU A 547 -0.71 -58.88 -12.93
N GLN A 548 -0.82 -58.37 -11.71
CA GLN A 548 -2.05 -57.76 -11.18
C GLN A 548 -1.91 -56.24 -10.85
N GLY A 549 -0.73 -55.65 -11.11
CA GLY A 549 -0.48 -54.25 -10.75
C GLY A 549 0.97 -53.86 -10.87
N TYR A 550 1.50 -53.26 -9.84
CA TYR A 550 2.90 -52.80 -9.76
C TYR A 550 3.42 -52.85 -8.32
N TYR A 551 4.73 -53.14 -8.14
CA TYR A 551 5.35 -53.09 -6.82
C TYR A 551 5.59 -51.64 -6.42
N ILE A 552 5.05 -51.20 -5.25
CA ILE A 552 5.41 -49.97 -4.58
C ILE A 552 6.62 -50.23 -3.70
N VAL A 553 6.64 -51.36 -2.96
CA VAL A 553 7.77 -51.85 -2.18
C VAL A 553 8.14 -53.21 -2.68
N LYS A 554 9.40 -53.40 -3.08
CA LYS A 554 9.95 -54.70 -3.43
C LYS A 554 10.86 -55.19 -2.30
N GLY A 555 10.51 -56.32 -1.74
CA GLY A 555 11.23 -56.99 -0.69
C GLY A 555 12.57 -57.52 -1.15
N GLY A 556 13.48 -57.71 -0.22
CA GLY A 556 14.81 -58.29 -0.47
C GLY A 556 15.77 -58.03 0.68
N GLY A 557 16.92 -58.70 0.63
CA GLY A 557 17.87 -58.67 1.71
C GLY A 557 17.62 -59.79 2.73
N LEU A 558 17.98 -59.56 3.99
CA LEU A 558 17.80 -60.53 5.08
C LEU A 558 16.32 -60.57 5.52
N PRO A 559 15.73 -61.75 5.72
CA PRO A 559 14.38 -61.87 6.27
C PRO A 559 14.22 -61.22 7.65
N PRO A 560 13.04 -60.76 8.03
CA PRO A 560 11.82 -60.70 7.20
C PRO A 560 11.85 -59.57 6.18
N TRP A 561 11.33 -59.85 4.99
CA TRP A 561 11.11 -58.85 3.95
C TRP A 561 9.66 -58.87 3.44
N ILE A 562 9.21 -57.78 2.78
CA ILE A 562 7.82 -57.61 2.35
C ILE A 562 7.73 -57.01 0.97
N ASN A 563 6.74 -57.48 0.18
CA ASN A 563 6.28 -56.82 -1.06
C ASN A 563 4.99 -56.08 -0.81
N VAL A 564 4.89 -54.85 -1.32
CA VAL A 564 3.65 -54.09 -1.33
C VAL A 564 3.26 -53.83 -2.78
N VAL A 565 2.07 -54.23 -3.19
CA VAL A 565 1.58 -54.11 -4.57
C VAL A 565 0.47 -53.06 -4.62
N GLY A 566 0.57 -52.14 -5.58
CA GLY A 566 -0.49 -51.22 -5.96
C GLY A 566 -1.32 -51.85 -7.08
N PHE A 567 -2.63 -51.80 -6.96
CA PHE A 567 -3.58 -52.44 -7.90
C PHE A 567 -4.25 -51.40 -8.81
N THR A 568 -4.42 -50.18 -8.33
CA THR A 568 -5.11 -49.11 -9.07
C THR A 568 -4.12 -48.28 -9.86
N ARG A 569 -4.24 -48.31 -11.19
CA ARG A 569 -3.35 -47.53 -12.08
C ARG A 569 -3.89 -46.15 -12.40
N GLU A 570 -5.16 -45.90 -12.26
CA GLU A 570 -5.82 -44.62 -12.48
C GLU A 570 -6.63 -44.26 -11.23
N VAL A 571 -6.25 -43.16 -10.59
CA VAL A 571 -6.89 -42.68 -9.35
C VAL A 571 -7.31 -41.22 -9.56
N ASP A 572 -8.52 -40.91 -9.13
CA ASP A 572 -8.97 -39.52 -9.03
C ASP A 572 -8.08 -38.75 -8.05
N TRP A 573 -7.56 -37.58 -8.47
CA TRP A 573 -6.61 -36.81 -7.68
C TRP A 573 -7.17 -36.33 -6.34
N PRO A 574 -8.37 -35.73 -6.27
CA PRO A 574 -9.03 -35.40 -5.01
C PRO A 574 -9.17 -36.61 -4.08
N GLU A 575 -9.55 -37.78 -4.60
CA GLU A 575 -9.66 -38.98 -3.80
C GLU A 575 -8.32 -39.47 -3.27
N LEU A 576 -7.27 -39.42 -4.07
CA LEU A 576 -5.91 -39.76 -3.64
C LEU A 576 -5.42 -38.84 -2.50
N ILE A 577 -5.66 -37.54 -2.61
CA ILE A 577 -5.34 -36.57 -1.55
C ILE A 577 -6.17 -36.84 -0.28
N ALA A 578 -7.45 -37.15 -0.43
CA ALA A 578 -8.30 -37.51 0.72
C ALA A 578 -7.78 -38.77 1.45
N ARG A 579 -7.37 -39.80 0.71
CA ARG A 579 -6.73 -40.99 1.27
C ARG A 579 -5.43 -40.68 2.01
N LEU A 580 -4.57 -39.84 1.42
CA LEU A 580 -3.30 -39.40 2.06
C LEU A 580 -3.56 -38.63 3.35
N LYS A 581 -4.57 -37.76 3.37
CA LYS A 581 -4.97 -37.02 4.58
C LYS A 581 -5.56 -37.95 5.66
N ALA A 582 -6.34 -38.93 5.27
CA ALA A 582 -6.95 -39.91 6.21
C ALA A 582 -5.89 -40.74 6.93
N VAL A 583 -4.78 -41.07 6.26
CA VAL A 583 -3.64 -41.83 6.86
C VAL A 583 -3.05 -41.07 8.05
N ARG A 584 -3.03 -39.75 8.05
CA ARG A 584 -2.53 -38.93 9.17
C ARG A 584 -3.41 -38.94 10.43
N HIS A 585 -4.69 -39.33 10.30
CA HIS A 585 -5.68 -39.31 11.40
C HIS A 585 -6.07 -40.74 11.84
N SER A 586 -5.52 -41.79 11.24
CA SER A 586 -5.79 -43.15 11.68
C SER A 586 -4.95 -43.45 12.92
N ASP A 587 -5.52 -43.32 14.10
CA ASP A 587 -5.07 -44.04 15.27
C ASP A 587 -5.05 -45.54 14.90
N GLY A 588 -3.89 -46.18 15.11
CA GLY A 588 -3.75 -47.60 14.80
C GLY A 588 -4.88 -48.42 15.45
N PRO A 589 -5.19 -49.63 14.97
CA PRO A 589 -6.29 -50.41 15.47
C PRO A 589 -6.20 -50.53 16.98
N VAL A 590 -7.22 -49.99 17.68
CA VAL A 590 -7.41 -50.26 19.12
C VAL A 590 -7.64 -51.75 19.26
N ILE A 591 -6.67 -52.46 19.77
CA ILE A 591 -6.82 -53.87 20.16
C ILE A 591 -7.67 -53.87 21.43
N GLN A 592 -8.96 -54.22 21.31
CA GLN A 592 -9.79 -54.67 22.43
C GLN A 592 -9.56 -56.14 22.67
#